data_7aed1d24d9a74d1d60076b05b6789e78
#
_entry.id   7aed1d24d9a74d1d60076b05b6789e78
#
_cell.length_a   1.000
_cell.length_b   1.000
_cell.length_c   1.000
_cell.angle_alpha   90.00
_cell.angle_beta   90.00
_cell.angle_gamma   90.00
#
_symmetry.space_group_name_H-M   'P 1'
#
loop_
_entity.id
_entity.type
_entity.pdbx_description
1 polymer ?
#
loop_
_entity_poly.entity_id
_entity_poly.type
_entity_poly.pdbx_seq_one_letter_code
_entity_poly.pdbx_strand_id
1 'polypeptide(L)'
;MNIIGPDLLVFGVDDVPACHEFLTAYGLTAREYSPETGGFYDSLDGTGLAIRRRNDPSLPPALKTGSMLRLTVLGVTDQAALDAVAAELRKDRQVLHLADGTMRCQDDQGFELAFQITIRKPLTIEGEKVNAPYHPARPVNALGVTQDMPAAPRTLSHLVLFVPDIETAVNFYCNRLGFRHTDTLGGAGPFLRPQANPDHHTHFFIRTPPYMQGIEHLAFHLGGPTELMLAGSRMMEQGYESFWGPGRHKFGSNWFWYFKSPLACNVEFDADMDTHDDSWAPREAPMGPEASQAFLMQWRAKWAPGGGPKG
;
A
#
# COMPACT_ATOMS: atom_id res chain seq x y z
N MET A 1 -4.78 20.36 6.20
CA MET A 1 -3.57 19.57 6.52
C MET A 1 -3.16 18.87 5.25
N ASN A 2 -1.95 19.14 4.76
CA ASN A 2 -1.51 18.58 3.47
C ASN A 2 -0.78 17.23 3.70
N ILE A 3 -1.53 16.22 4.14
CA ILE A 3 -1.05 14.84 4.23
C ILE A 3 -1.02 14.26 2.82
N ILE A 4 0.06 13.55 2.47
CA ILE A 4 0.26 12.94 1.15
C ILE A 4 -0.15 11.46 1.17
N GLY A 5 0.24 10.73 2.21
CA GLY A 5 -0.03 9.29 2.33
C GLY A 5 1.03 8.58 3.17
N PRO A 6 1.05 7.24 3.15
CA PRO A 6 2.02 6.48 3.92
C PRO A 6 3.43 6.60 3.31
N ASP A 7 4.39 7.04 4.11
CA ASP A 7 5.81 7.08 3.73
C ASP A 7 6.54 5.81 4.17
N LEU A 8 6.19 5.29 5.37
CA LEU A 8 6.84 4.12 5.95
C LEU A 8 5.86 3.32 6.81
N LEU A 9 5.87 2.01 6.67
CA LEU A 9 5.21 1.10 7.60
C LEU A 9 6.27 0.31 8.39
N VAL A 10 6.15 0.26 9.72
CA VAL A 10 7.09 -0.44 10.58
C VAL A 10 6.45 -1.70 11.15
N PHE A 11 7.12 -2.83 10.98
CA PHE A 11 6.65 -4.13 11.44
C PHE A 11 7.57 -4.73 12.51
N GLY A 12 6.97 -5.33 13.54
CA GLY A 12 7.66 -6.19 14.47
C GLY A 12 7.43 -7.66 14.09
N VAL A 13 8.42 -8.28 13.43
CA VAL A 13 8.28 -9.58 12.78
C VAL A 13 8.88 -10.73 13.59
N ASP A 14 8.39 -11.95 13.37
CA ASP A 14 8.89 -13.15 14.03
C ASP A 14 10.11 -13.71 13.33
N ASP A 15 10.15 -13.68 12.00
CA ASP A 15 11.23 -14.22 11.16
C ASP A 15 11.80 -13.10 10.26
N VAL A 16 12.89 -12.48 10.72
CA VAL A 16 13.56 -11.39 9.99
C VAL A 16 14.15 -11.88 8.66
N PRO A 17 14.86 -13.03 8.58
CA PRO A 17 15.35 -13.58 7.32
C PRO A 17 14.25 -13.84 6.30
N ALA A 18 13.17 -14.52 6.67
CA ALA A 18 12.06 -14.80 5.74
C ALA A 18 11.42 -13.51 5.21
N CYS A 19 11.25 -12.50 6.06
CA CYS A 19 10.75 -11.19 5.63
C CYS A 19 11.74 -10.51 4.67
N HIS A 20 13.04 -10.60 4.92
CA HIS A 20 14.07 -10.05 4.03
C HIS A 20 14.02 -10.69 2.64
N GLU A 21 13.99 -12.02 2.58
CA GLU A 21 13.92 -12.76 1.32
C GLU A 21 12.66 -12.38 0.53
N PHE A 22 11.50 -12.34 1.19
CA PHE A 22 10.24 -11.95 0.56
C PHE A 22 10.29 -10.52 0.01
N LEU A 23 10.68 -9.53 0.83
CA LEU A 23 10.66 -8.12 0.45
C LEU A 23 11.67 -7.82 -0.66
N THR A 24 12.80 -8.50 -0.67
CA THR A 24 13.81 -8.38 -1.73
C THR A 24 13.31 -9.01 -3.04
N ALA A 25 12.71 -10.21 -2.97
CA ALA A 25 12.08 -10.85 -4.12
C ALA A 25 10.91 -10.04 -4.69
N TYR A 26 10.15 -9.39 -3.82
CA TYR A 26 9.07 -8.46 -4.18
C TYR A 26 9.59 -7.23 -4.97
N GLY A 27 10.88 -6.90 -4.87
CA GLY A 27 11.55 -5.86 -5.64
C GLY A 27 11.88 -4.59 -4.87
N LEU A 28 11.77 -4.62 -3.54
CA LEU A 28 12.21 -3.52 -2.68
C LEU A 28 13.73 -3.56 -2.46
N THR A 29 14.34 -2.40 -2.30
CA THR A 29 15.78 -2.28 -2.06
C THR A 29 16.05 -2.30 -0.55
N ALA A 30 16.76 -3.33 -0.10
CA ALA A 30 17.16 -3.44 1.30
C ALA A 30 18.23 -2.40 1.65
N ARG A 31 18.06 -1.73 2.80
CA ARG A 31 19.00 -0.79 3.40
C ARG A 31 19.20 -1.11 4.87
N GLU A 32 20.45 -1.07 5.33
CA GLU A 32 20.80 -1.32 6.74
C GLU A 32 20.29 -2.67 7.28
N TYR A 33 20.26 -3.70 6.44
CA TYR A 33 19.77 -5.01 6.83
C TYR A 33 20.76 -5.78 7.71
N SER A 34 20.23 -6.38 8.77
CA SER A 34 20.89 -7.40 9.59
C SER A 34 19.88 -8.49 9.92
N PRO A 35 20.26 -9.78 9.80
CA PRO A 35 19.38 -10.89 10.15
C PRO A 35 18.99 -10.92 11.63
N GLU A 36 19.76 -10.27 12.50
CA GLU A 36 19.50 -10.19 13.93
C GLU A 36 18.50 -9.08 14.30
N THR A 37 18.49 -7.95 13.57
CA THR A 37 17.76 -6.76 13.98
C THR A 37 16.67 -6.33 13.01
N GLY A 38 16.79 -6.66 11.71
CA GLY A 38 15.91 -6.20 10.65
C GLY A 38 16.59 -5.21 9.70
N GLY A 39 15.82 -4.34 9.07
CA GLY A 39 16.30 -3.37 8.09
C GLY A 39 15.17 -2.52 7.53
N PHE A 40 15.51 -1.67 6.55
CA PHE A 40 14.59 -0.87 5.76
C PHE A 40 14.50 -1.44 4.34
N TYR A 41 13.37 -1.25 3.68
CA TYR A 41 13.08 -1.76 2.34
C TYR A 41 12.38 -0.67 1.55
N ASP A 42 13.14 -0.03 0.68
CA ASP A 42 12.73 1.17 -0.02
C ASP A 42 12.21 0.84 -1.42
N SER A 43 11.11 1.47 -1.80
CA SER A 43 10.67 1.61 -3.18
C SER A 43 11.48 2.69 -3.90
N LEU A 44 11.23 2.92 -5.19
CA LEU A 44 12.03 3.83 -6.00
C LEU A 44 11.97 5.29 -5.51
N ASP A 45 10.85 5.74 -4.96
CA ASP A 45 10.69 7.10 -4.42
C ASP A 45 11.20 7.26 -2.98
N GLY A 46 11.65 6.18 -2.37
CA GLY A 46 12.17 6.15 -0.99
C GLY A 46 11.13 5.84 0.07
N THR A 47 9.85 5.70 -0.29
CA THR A 47 8.83 5.17 0.64
C THR A 47 9.00 3.66 0.80
N GLY A 48 8.47 3.07 1.87
CA GLY A 48 8.64 1.62 2.02
C GLY A 48 8.29 1.05 3.37
N LEU A 49 9.08 0.06 3.77
CA LEU A 49 8.87 -0.71 4.99
C LEU A 49 10.12 -0.69 5.87
N ALA A 50 9.92 -0.81 7.18
CA ALA A 50 10.95 -1.20 8.11
C ALA A 50 10.51 -2.45 8.86
N ILE A 51 11.39 -3.44 8.98
CA ILE A 51 11.16 -4.60 9.84
C ILE A 51 12.12 -4.59 11.01
N ARG A 52 11.65 -5.02 12.17
CA ARG A 52 12.42 -5.23 13.40
C ARG A 52 11.94 -6.54 14.01
N ARG A 53 12.74 -7.15 14.89
CA ARG A 53 12.23 -8.26 15.69
C ARG A 53 11.00 -7.85 16.48
N ARG A 54 10.04 -8.75 16.62
CA ARG A 54 8.76 -8.49 17.33
C ARG A 54 8.94 -7.83 18.70
N ASN A 55 9.97 -8.22 19.42
CA ASN A 55 10.25 -7.75 20.78
C ASN A 55 11.34 -6.66 20.85
N ASP A 56 11.64 -6.00 19.74
CA ASP A 56 12.58 -4.89 19.73
C ASP A 56 12.04 -3.74 20.59
N PRO A 57 12.80 -3.27 21.60
CA PRO A 57 12.32 -2.24 22.53
C PRO A 57 12.14 -0.85 21.89
N SER A 58 12.67 -0.63 20.70
CA SER A 58 12.46 0.62 19.94
C SER A 58 11.10 0.71 19.31
N LEU A 59 10.39 -0.42 19.12
CA LEU A 59 9.07 -0.45 18.52
C LEU A 59 8.00 0.12 19.45
N PRO A 60 7.00 0.83 18.90
CA PRO A 60 5.79 1.16 19.65
C PRO A 60 5.09 -0.09 20.19
N PRO A 61 4.18 0.04 21.17
CA PRO A 61 3.37 -1.08 21.67
C PRO A 61 2.65 -1.80 20.54
N ALA A 62 2.58 -3.13 20.64
CA ALA A 62 1.79 -3.95 19.70
C ALA A 62 0.31 -3.82 20.00
N LEU A 63 -0.55 -3.96 18.97
CA LEU A 63 -1.96 -4.24 19.18
C LEU A 63 -2.14 -5.55 19.96
N LYS A 64 -3.28 -5.70 20.64
CA LYS A 64 -3.63 -6.93 21.38
C LYS A 64 -4.09 -8.08 20.46
N THR A 65 -3.67 -8.05 19.20
CA THR A 65 -4.01 -9.01 18.16
C THR A 65 -2.76 -9.66 17.58
N GLY A 66 -2.91 -10.49 16.54
CA GLY A 66 -1.77 -11.07 15.82
C GLY A 66 -1.08 -10.14 14.83
N SER A 67 -1.54 -8.90 14.67
CA SER A 67 -0.96 -7.94 13.72
C SER A 67 0.49 -7.65 14.03
N MET A 68 1.33 -7.67 13.00
CA MET A 68 2.74 -7.30 13.09
C MET A 68 3.00 -5.82 12.80
N LEU A 69 2.00 -5.06 12.29
CA LEU A 69 2.11 -3.62 12.10
C LEU A 69 2.27 -2.91 13.45
N ARG A 70 3.28 -2.07 13.56
CA ARG A 70 3.64 -1.36 14.79
C ARG A 70 3.55 0.16 14.65
N LEU A 71 3.71 0.69 13.43
CA LEU A 71 3.66 2.12 13.18
C LEU A 71 3.34 2.38 11.72
N THR A 72 2.45 3.33 11.47
CA THR A 72 2.24 3.94 10.16
C THR A 72 2.80 5.36 10.18
N VAL A 73 3.78 5.65 9.33
CA VAL A 73 4.34 7.00 9.18
C VAL A 73 3.68 7.65 7.97
N LEU A 74 3.00 8.76 8.19
CA LEU A 74 2.33 9.55 7.15
C LEU A 74 3.20 10.75 6.78
N GLY A 75 3.44 10.92 5.49
CA GLY A 75 4.14 12.08 4.94
C GLY A 75 3.23 13.29 4.80
N VAL A 76 3.72 14.47 5.18
CA VAL A 76 3.09 15.76 4.93
C VAL A 76 3.96 16.61 4.01
N THR A 77 3.38 17.63 3.36
CA THR A 77 4.10 18.44 2.35
C THR A 77 5.25 19.26 2.92
N ASP A 78 5.08 19.81 4.13
CA ASP A 78 5.99 20.80 4.70
C ASP A 78 5.80 20.94 6.22
N GLN A 79 6.63 21.80 6.85
CA GLN A 79 6.58 22.06 8.29
C GLN A 79 5.24 22.67 8.73
N ALA A 80 4.63 23.53 7.93
CA ALA A 80 3.35 24.15 8.27
C ALA A 80 2.23 23.10 8.33
N ALA A 81 2.24 22.13 7.41
CA ALA A 81 1.31 21.00 7.43
C ALA A 81 1.54 20.10 8.66
N LEU A 82 2.80 19.86 9.03
CA LEU A 82 3.17 19.08 10.21
C LEU A 82 2.68 19.78 11.50
N ASP A 83 2.90 21.09 11.62
CA ASP A 83 2.44 21.88 12.75
C ASP A 83 0.91 21.91 12.86
N ALA A 84 0.21 21.97 11.72
CA ALA A 84 -1.26 21.93 11.68
C ALA A 84 -1.81 20.59 12.15
N VAL A 85 -1.18 19.46 11.77
CA VAL A 85 -1.52 18.12 12.29
C VAL A 85 -1.28 18.06 13.79
N ALA A 86 -0.13 18.56 14.28
CA ALA A 86 0.18 18.59 15.70
C ALA A 86 -0.83 19.40 16.51
N ALA A 87 -1.19 20.60 16.02
CA ALA A 87 -2.17 21.46 16.67
C ALA A 87 -3.55 20.81 16.77
N GLU A 88 -3.97 20.09 15.73
CA GLU A 88 -5.24 19.37 15.74
C GLU A 88 -5.22 18.21 16.75
N LEU A 89 -4.20 17.38 16.72
CA LEU A 89 -4.13 16.17 17.55
C LEU A 89 -3.93 16.49 19.03
N ARG A 90 -3.21 17.57 19.37
CA ARG A 90 -3.03 18.01 20.77
C ARG A 90 -4.31 18.47 21.46
N LYS A 91 -5.41 18.67 20.76
CA LYS A 91 -6.69 19.04 21.37
C LYS A 91 -7.20 17.99 22.36
N ASP A 92 -6.85 16.70 22.16
CA ASP A 92 -7.40 15.62 22.97
C ASP A 92 -6.40 14.48 23.26
N ARG A 93 -5.18 14.54 22.73
CA ARG A 93 -4.17 13.48 22.96
C ARG A 93 -2.76 14.02 23.07
N GLN A 94 -1.89 13.20 23.66
CA GLN A 94 -0.47 13.47 23.70
C GLN A 94 0.12 13.27 22.30
N VAL A 95 0.89 14.26 21.83
CA VAL A 95 1.70 14.18 20.62
C VAL A 95 3.16 14.26 21.03
N LEU A 96 3.89 13.15 20.83
CA LEU A 96 5.31 13.05 21.12
C LEU A 96 6.09 13.63 19.95
N HIS A 97 7.07 14.50 20.24
CA HIS A 97 8.05 14.96 19.26
C HIS A 97 9.32 14.15 19.43
N LEU A 98 9.77 13.51 18.37
CA LEU A 98 10.97 12.69 18.35
C LEU A 98 12.17 13.53 17.87
N ALA A 99 13.38 13.10 18.19
CA ALA A 99 14.61 13.83 17.87
C ALA A 99 14.89 13.91 16.36
N ASP A 100 14.32 13.00 15.55
CA ASP A 100 14.41 12.99 14.10
C ASP A 100 13.41 13.93 13.41
N GLY A 101 12.62 14.70 14.18
CA GLY A 101 11.60 15.63 13.67
C GLY A 101 10.24 15.00 13.42
N THR A 102 10.07 13.70 13.61
CA THR A 102 8.77 13.06 13.52
C THR A 102 7.88 13.36 14.72
N MET A 103 6.57 13.31 14.51
CA MET A 103 5.58 13.38 15.58
C MET A 103 4.85 12.05 15.69
N ARG A 104 4.61 11.58 16.91
CA ARG A 104 3.93 10.30 17.14
C ARG A 104 2.72 10.46 18.06
N CYS A 105 1.63 9.75 17.73
CA CYS A 105 0.43 9.60 18.55
C CYS A 105 -0.28 8.30 18.21
N GLN A 106 -1.39 8.01 18.90
CA GLN A 106 -2.31 6.95 18.50
C GLN A 106 -3.54 7.54 17.82
N ASP A 107 -4.14 6.81 16.87
CA ASP A 107 -5.47 7.11 16.37
C ASP A 107 -6.55 6.64 17.37
N ASP A 108 -7.83 6.88 17.01
CA ASP A 108 -8.97 6.51 17.87
C ASP A 108 -9.27 5.01 17.90
N GLN A 109 -8.57 4.22 17.07
CA GLN A 109 -8.62 2.76 17.06
C GLN A 109 -7.43 2.14 17.81
N GLY A 110 -6.45 2.95 18.24
CA GLY A 110 -5.25 2.49 18.93
C GLY A 110 -4.09 2.09 18.01
N PHE A 111 -4.16 2.39 16.70
CA PHE A 111 -3.00 2.26 15.82
C PHE A 111 -2.00 3.37 16.11
N GLU A 112 -0.73 3.02 16.18
CA GLU A 112 0.36 4.00 16.29
C GLU A 112 0.57 4.70 14.95
N LEU A 113 0.53 6.02 14.99
CA LEU A 113 0.79 6.89 13.86
C LEU A 113 2.00 7.78 14.12
N ALA A 114 2.77 8.03 13.07
CA ALA A 114 3.72 9.12 13.06
C ALA A 114 3.47 10.01 11.84
N PHE A 115 3.94 11.26 11.94
CA PHE A 115 3.88 12.24 10.86
C PHE A 115 5.26 12.86 10.70
N GLN A 116 5.66 13.04 9.44
CA GLN A 116 6.93 13.66 9.06
C GLN A 116 6.78 14.49 7.79
N ILE A 117 7.70 15.41 7.54
CA ILE A 117 7.83 15.97 6.19
C ILE A 117 8.19 14.80 5.27
N THR A 118 7.46 14.67 4.17
CA THR A 118 7.58 13.48 3.30
C THR A 118 9.00 13.22 2.82
N ILE A 119 9.37 11.95 2.80
CA ILE A 119 10.65 11.46 2.26
C ILE A 119 10.57 11.15 0.76
N ARG A 120 9.39 11.29 0.15
CA ARG A 120 9.15 10.96 -1.27
C ARG A 120 10.03 11.79 -2.19
N LYS A 121 10.71 11.10 -3.09
CA LYS A 121 11.53 11.71 -4.13
C LYS A 121 10.76 11.68 -5.45
N PRO A 122 10.71 12.79 -6.20
CA PRO A 122 10.10 12.80 -7.53
C PRO A 122 10.76 11.76 -8.44
N LEU A 123 9.93 10.95 -9.11
CA LEU A 123 10.38 9.98 -10.09
C LEU A 123 10.29 10.58 -11.50
N THR A 124 11.35 10.43 -12.28
CA THR A 124 11.39 10.83 -13.71
C THR A 124 11.00 9.68 -14.65
N ILE A 125 10.71 8.50 -14.10
CA ILE A 125 10.33 7.30 -14.84
C ILE A 125 8.88 7.45 -15.30
N GLU A 126 8.68 7.45 -16.62
CA GLU A 126 7.33 7.53 -17.21
C GLU A 126 6.49 6.29 -16.87
N GLY A 127 5.16 6.47 -16.84
CA GLY A 127 4.20 5.37 -16.77
C GLY A 127 4.11 4.63 -18.10
N GLU A 128 3.41 3.50 -18.09
CA GLU A 128 3.19 2.69 -19.29
C GLU A 128 2.40 3.47 -20.36
N LYS A 129 2.89 3.42 -21.61
CA LYS A 129 2.20 3.98 -22.78
C LYS A 129 1.54 2.85 -23.56
N VAL A 130 0.23 2.84 -23.60
CA VAL A 130 -0.56 1.82 -24.30
C VAL A 130 -0.98 2.32 -25.68
N ASN A 131 -0.68 1.54 -26.74
CA ASN A 131 -1.16 1.82 -28.08
C ASN A 131 -2.61 1.35 -28.24
N ALA A 132 -3.48 2.28 -28.66
CA ALA A 132 -4.83 1.94 -29.12
C ALA A 132 -4.95 2.11 -30.65
N PRO A 133 -5.91 1.43 -31.30
CA PRO A 133 -6.18 1.66 -32.72
C PRO A 133 -6.41 3.15 -32.99
N TYR A 134 -5.71 3.68 -34.01
CA TYR A 134 -5.70 5.10 -34.39
C TYR A 134 -5.12 6.09 -33.37
N HIS A 135 -4.73 5.64 -32.19
CA HIS A 135 -4.16 6.45 -31.09
C HIS A 135 -2.91 5.77 -30.51
N PRO A 136 -1.82 5.62 -31.29
CA PRO A 136 -0.59 5.04 -30.75
C PRO A 136 0.08 6.02 -29.77
N ALA A 137 0.31 5.57 -28.54
CA ALA A 137 0.98 6.37 -27.53
C ALA A 137 2.52 6.18 -27.53
N ARG A 138 3.00 5.07 -28.10
CA ARG A 138 4.43 4.82 -28.25
C ARG A 138 4.96 5.27 -29.61
N PRO A 139 6.22 5.71 -29.72
CA PRO A 139 6.89 5.97 -31.00
C PRO A 139 6.87 4.73 -31.90
N VAL A 140 6.92 4.96 -33.22
CA VAL A 140 7.06 3.86 -34.19
C VAL A 140 8.33 3.06 -33.89
N ASN A 141 8.25 1.74 -33.93
CA ASN A 141 9.31 0.78 -33.59
C ASN A 141 9.68 0.72 -32.10
N ALA A 142 9.00 1.44 -31.20
CA ALA A 142 9.18 1.26 -29.77
C ALA A 142 8.40 0.02 -29.27
N LEU A 143 9.11 -0.88 -28.56
CA LEU A 143 8.51 -2.07 -27.97
C LEU A 143 7.71 -1.66 -26.72
N GLY A 144 6.56 -2.32 -26.49
CA GLY A 144 5.76 -2.16 -25.27
C GLY A 144 6.25 -2.99 -24.09
N VAL A 145 7.02 -4.04 -24.37
CA VAL A 145 7.65 -4.91 -23.38
C VAL A 145 8.98 -5.41 -23.92
N THR A 146 10.00 -5.46 -23.05
CA THR A 146 11.30 -6.09 -23.33
C THR A 146 11.55 -7.19 -22.31
N GLN A 147 12.43 -8.13 -22.61
CA GLN A 147 12.72 -9.28 -21.74
C GLN A 147 13.32 -8.84 -20.39
N ASP A 148 14.06 -7.75 -20.39
CA ASP A 148 14.78 -7.16 -19.25
C ASP A 148 14.09 -5.93 -18.66
N MET A 149 12.81 -5.70 -19.03
CA MET A 149 12.05 -4.55 -18.54
C MET A 149 12.01 -4.54 -17.01
N PRO A 150 12.48 -3.45 -16.39
CA PRO A 150 12.39 -3.32 -14.94
C PRO A 150 10.92 -3.27 -14.51
N ALA A 151 10.62 -3.94 -13.41
CA ALA A 151 9.32 -3.91 -12.77
C ALA A 151 9.55 -3.95 -11.27
N ALA A 152 9.76 -2.76 -10.71
CA ALA A 152 10.04 -2.55 -9.29
C ALA A 152 9.00 -1.62 -8.68
N PRO A 153 8.65 -1.80 -7.40
CA PRO A 153 7.76 -0.92 -6.67
C PRO A 153 8.23 0.53 -6.76
N ARG A 154 7.35 1.43 -7.22
CA ARG A 154 7.68 2.85 -7.41
C ARG A 154 7.45 3.68 -6.17
N THR A 155 6.34 3.39 -5.46
CA THR A 155 5.93 4.10 -4.25
C THR A 155 5.04 3.21 -3.40
N LEU A 156 5.08 3.39 -2.08
CA LEU A 156 4.09 2.82 -1.15
C LEU A 156 2.74 3.51 -1.42
N SER A 157 1.78 2.74 -1.91
CA SER A 157 0.49 3.22 -2.40
C SER A 157 -0.51 3.40 -1.25
N HIS A 158 -0.94 2.28 -0.69
CA HIS A 158 -2.00 2.27 0.30
C HIS A 158 -1.84 1.16 1.34
N LEU A 159 -2.64 1.25 2.38
CA LEU A 159 -2.80 0.19 3.38
C LEU A 159 -4.28 -0.01 3.68
N VAL A 160 -4.62 -1.25 4.02
CA VAL A 160 -5.97 -1.64 4.43
C VAL A 160 -5.95 -2.15 5.85
N LEU A 161 -6.81 -1.59 6.67
CA LEU A 161 -6.88 -1.88 8.09
C LEU A 161 -8.22 -2.55 8.45
N PHE A 162 -8.14 -3.63 9.19
CA PHE A 162 -9.25 -4.19 9.93
C PHE A 162 -9.51 -3.33 11.17
N VAL A 163 -10.69 -2.77 11.28
CA VAL A 163 -11.10 -1.90 12.38
C VAL A 163 -12.45 -2.35 12.98
N PRO A 164 -12.59 -2.33 14.30
CA PRO A 164 -13.86 -2.71 14.91
C PRO A 164 -14.95 -1.65 14.77
N ASP A 165 -14.56 -0.37 14.66
CA ASP A 165 -15.48 0.77 14.60
C ASP A 165 -15.13 1.70 13.43
N ILE A 166 -15.87 1.54 12.32
CA ILE A 166 -15.70 2.33 11.11
C ILE A 166 -16.03 3.82 11.34
N GLU A 167 -17.06 4.12 12.13
CA GLU A 167 -17.50 5.50 12.34
C GLU A 167 -16.44 6.31 13.09
N THR A 168 -15.86 5.72 14.12
CA THR A 168 -14.73 6.32 14.84
C THR A 168 -13.51 6.49 13.95
N ALA A 169 -13.17 5.50 13.10
CA ALA A 169 -12.06 5.62 12.15
C ALA A 169 -12.32 6.75 11.13
N VAL A 170 -13.49 6.78 10.49
CA VAL A 170 -13.86 7.83 9.53
C VAL A 170 -13.83 9.21 10.19
N ASN A 171 -14.37 9.34 11.40
CA ASN A 171 -14.34 10.61 12.13
C ASN A 171 -12.91 11.10 12.34
N PHE A 172 -12.01 10.23 12.76
CA PHE A 172 -10.61 10.58 12.97
C PHE A 172 -9.92 11.01 11.67
N TYR A 173 -9.97 10.18 10.63
CA TYR A 173 -9.26 10.46 9.38
C TYR A 173 -9.91 11.57 8.56
N CYS A 174 -11.24 11.61 8.41
CA CYS A 174 -11.91 12.61 7.60
C CYS A 174 -12.09 13.95 8.32
N ASN A 175 -12.69 13.94 9.52
CA ASN A 175 -13.06 15.20 10.19
C ASN A 175 -11.88 15.87 10.88
N ARG A 176 -10.86 15.10 11.33
CA ARG A 176 -9.72 15.66 12.02
C ARG A 176 -8.47 15.77 11.14
N LEU A 177 -8.16 14.77 10.33
CA LEU A 177 -6.97 14.79 9.47
C LEU A 177 -7.24 15.31 8.05
N GLY A 178 -8.52 15.55 7.69
CA GLY A 178 -8.90 16.13 6.41
C GLY A 178 -8.85 15.17 5.23
N PHE A 179 -8.94 13.86 5.47
CA PHE A 179 -9.09 12.88 4.41
C PHE A 179 -10.44 13.06 3.69
N ARG A 180 -10.50 12.58 2.47
CA ARG A 180 -11.69 12.56 1.62
C ARG A 180 -12.18 11.12 1.50
N HIS A 181 -13.47 10.96 1.69
CA HIS A 181 -14.16 9.70 1.38
C HIS A 181 -14.34 9.62 -0.14
N THR A 182 -13.86 8.55 -0.75
CA THR A 182 -13.91 8.35 -2.21
C THR A 182 -15.01 7.38 -2.62
N ASP A 183 -15.09 6.23 -2.00
CA ASP A 183 -16.12 5.22 -2.28
C ASP A 183 -16.40 4.38 -1.02
N THR A 184 -17.50 3.62 -1.02
CA THR A 184 -17.84 2.64 0.02
C THR A 184 -18.11 1.26 -0.59
N LEU A 185 -17.41 0.25 -0.09
CA LEU A 185 -17.82 -1.14 -0.27
C LEU A 185 -18.79 -1.48 0.85
N GLY A 186 -20.09 -1.51 0.55
CA GLY A 186 -21.16 -1.70 1.50
C GLY A 186 -20.98 -2.98 2.32
N GLY A 187 -21.12 -2.87 3.64
CA GLY A 187 -20.85 -3.97 4.58
C GLY A 187 -19.36 -4.16 4.95
N ALA A 188 -18.41 -3.72 4.11
CA ALA A 188 -16.99 -3.71 4.46
C ALA A 188 -16.57 -2.35 5.05
N GLY A 189 -16.60 -1.27 4.26
CA GLY A 189 -16.26 0.05 4.74
C GLY A 189 -15.82 1.04 3.66
N PRO A 190 -15.30 2.22 4.04
CA PRO A 190 -14.95 3.31 3.15
C PRO A 190 -13.50 3.25 2.67
N PHE A 191 -13.30 3.71 1.44
CA PHE A 191 -12.01 4.10 0.88
C PHE A 191 -11.76 5.58 1.15
N LEU A 192 -10.57 5.92 1.61
CA LEU A 192 -10.19 7.28 1.97
C LEU A 192 -8.89 7.70 1.30
N ARG A 193 -8.82 8.95 0.86
CA ARG A 193 -7.59 9.60 0.39
C ARG A 193 -7.28 10.85 1.20
N PRO A 194 -6.01 11.19 1.45
CA PRO A 194 -5.66 12.51 1.97
C PRO A 194 -5.91 13.58 0.90
N GLN A 195 -6.16 14.81 1.32
CA GLN A 195 -6.48 15.90 0.40
C GLN A 195 -5.33 16.20 -0.59
N ALA A 196 -4.08 16.03 -0.19
CA ALA A 196 -2.91 16.31 -1.03
C ALA A 196 -2.50 15.11 -1.93
N ASN A 197 -3.28 14.03 -1.95
CA ASN A 197 -3.07 12.90 -2.84
C ASN A 197 -4.29 12.71 -3.77
N PRO A 198 -4.09 12.66 -5.10
CA PRO A 198 -5.20 12.46 -6.03
C PRO A 198 -5.65 11.00 -6.15
N ASP A 199 -4.85 10.00 -5.71
CA ASP A 199 -5.16 8.59 -5.85
C ASP A 199 -6.51 8.26 -5.20
N HIS A 200 -7.26 7.33 -5.78
CA HIS A 200 -8.57 6.93 -5.28
C HIS A 200 -8.53 6.64 -3.77
N HIS A 201 -7.50 5.99 -3.28
CA HIS A 201 -7.32 5.77 -1.84
C HIS A 201 -5.85 5.56 -1.45
N THR A 202 -5.55 5.93 -0.22
CA THR A 202 -4.34 5.52 0.49
C THR A 202 -4.68 4.69 1.72
N HIS A 203 -5.95 4.70 2.13
CA HIS A 203 -6.49 3.93 3.25
C HIS A 203 -7.83 3.31 2.85
N PHE A 204 -8.01 2.05 3.24
CA PHE A 204 -9.30 1.39 3.22
C PHE A 204 -9.53 0.75 4.59
N PHE A 205 -10.70 0.98 5.17
CA PHE A 205 -11.08 0.39 6.45
C PHE A 205 -12.11 -0.71 6.25
N ILE A 206 -11.83 -1.88 6.81
CA ILE A 206 -12.75 -3.03 6.77
C ILE A 206 -13.26 -3.28 8.19
N ARG A 207 -14.59 -3.28 8.34
CA ARG A 207 -15.23 -3.61 9.62
C ARG A 207 -14.98 -5.05 9.98
N THR A 208 -14.43 -5.28 11.18
CA THR A 208 -14.16 -6.63 11.71
C THR A 208 -14.42 -6.68 13.21
N PRO A 209 -14.59 -7.88 13.78
CA PRO A 209 -14.57 -8.04 15.24
C PRO A 209 -13.24 -7.56 15.83
N PRO A 210 -13.22 -7.07 17.09
CA PRO A 210 -12.01 -6.50 17.72
C PRO A 210 -10.78 -7.44 17.74
N TYR A 211 -10.97 -8.75 17.80
CA TYR A 211 -9.87 -9.71 17.81
C TYR A 211 -9.12 -9.82 16.45
N MET A 212 -9.71 -9.29 15.39
CA MET A 212 -9.09 -9.24 14.04
C MET A 212 -8.41 -7.90 13.75
N GLN A 213 -8.51 -6.92 14.64
CA GLN A 213 -7.93 -5.59 14.40
C GLN A 213 -6.46 -5.67 13.98
N GLY A 214 -6.08 -4.96 12.91
CA GLY A 214 -4.72 -5.00 12.37
C GLY A 214 -4.66 -4.57 10.92
N ILE A 215 -3.55 -4.90 10.27
CA ILE A 215 -3.39 -4.68 8.83
C ILE A 215 -3.87 -5.91 8.06
N GLU A 216 -4.69 -5.68 7.02
CA GLU A 216 -5.12 -6.72 6.07
C GLU A 216 -4.10 -6.85 4.94
N HIS A 217 -3.77 -5.73 4.29
CA HIS A 217 -2.69 -5.67 3.30
C HIS A 217 -2.07 -4.28 3.20
N LEU A 218 -0.97 -4.24 2.50
CA LEU A 218 -0.33 -3.03 2.01
C LEU A 218 -0.03 -3.19 0.52
N ALA A 219 0.08 -2.08 -0.20
CA ALA A 219 0.28 -2.09 -1.64
C ALA A 219 1.38 -1.13 -2.10
N PHE A 220 2.02 -1.49 -3.21
CA PHE A 220 2.99 -0.64 -3.89
C PHE A 220 2.57 -0.42 -5.34
N HIS A 221 2.58 0.83 -5.78
CA HIS A 221 2.38 1.19 -7.18
C HIS A 221 3.55 0.78 -8.06
N LEU A 222 3.19 0.26 -9.23
CA LEU A 222 4.06 0.02 -10.37
C LEU A 222 3.71 0.99 -11.52
N GLY A 223 4.53 1.05 -12.55
CA GLY A 223 4.38 2.01 -13.64
C GLY A 223 3.26 1.72 -14.63
N GLY A 224 2.60 0.58 -14.50
CA GLY A 224 1.47 0.17 -15.33
C GLY A 224 1.19 -1.32 -15.25
N PRO A 225 0.14 -1.78 -15.96
CA PRO A 225 -0.26 -3.19 -15.98
C PRO A 225 0.85 -4.15 -16.40
N THR A 226 1.67 -3.78 -17.38
CA THR A 226 2.77 -4.64 -17.85
C THR A 226 3.83 -4.86 -16.76
N GLU A 227 4.24 -3.80 -16.05
CA GLU A 227 5.18 -3.95 -14.93
C GLU A 227 4.60 -4.82 -13.82
N LEU A 228 3.31 -4.66 -13.51
CA LEU A 228 2.61 -5.46 -12.50
C LEU A 228 2.61 -6.94 -12.89
N MET A 229 2.29 -7.25 -14.13
CA MET A 229 2.27 -8.63 -14.61
C MET A 229 3.67 -9.26 -14.61
N LEU A 230 4.70 -8.51 -14.96
CA LEU A 230 6.09 -8.97 -14.91
C LEU A 230 6.55 -9.20 -13.47
N ALA A 231 6.27 -8.27 -12.55
CA ALA A 231 6.61 -8.41 -11.14
C ALA A 231 5.93 -9.63 -10.51
N GLY A 232 4.61 -9.75 -10.69
CA GLY A 232 3.86 -10.89 -10.16
C GLY A 232 4.28 -12.23 -10.77
N SER A 233 4.59 -12.27 -12.08
CA SER A 233 5.10 -13.50 -12.72
C SER A 233 6.44 -13.93 -12.14
N ARG A 234 7.35 -12.98 -11.84
CA ARG A 234 8.62 -13.30 -11.16
C ARG A 234 8.41 -13.90 -9.77
N MET A 235 7.46 -13.33 -9.00
CA MET A 235 7.10 -13.89 -7.69
C MET A 235 6.60 -15.34 -7.81
N MET A 236 5.71 -15.61 -8.77
CA MET A 236 5.21 -16.96 -9.05
C MET A 236 6.33 -17.92 -9.48
N GLU A 237 7.25 -17.48 -10.36
CA GLU A 237 8.40 -18.27 -10.81
C GLU A 237 9.38 -18.59 -9.68
N GLN A 238 9.47 -17.75 -8.67
CA GLN A 238 10.27 -17.96 -7.45
C GLN A 238 9.52 -18.79 -6.37
N GLY A 239 8.27 -19.20 -6.65
CA GLY A 239 7.50 -20.08 -5.76
C GLY A 239 6.72 -19.38 -4.67
N TYR A 240 6.57 -18.05 -4.71
CA TYR A 240 5.72 -17.31 -3.76
C TYR A 240 4.25 -17.56 -4.05
N GLU A 241 3.45 -17.68 -2.99
CA GLU A 241 2.03 -17.99 -3.08
C GLU A 241 1.20 -16.75 -3.40
N SER A 242 0.51 -16.77 -4.56
CA SER A 242 -0.51 -15.78 -4.89
C SER A 242 -1.73 -15.98 -3.98
N PHE A 243 -2.16 -14.89 -3.33
CA PHE A 243 -3.38 -14.90 -2.54
C PHE A 243 -4.61 -14.56 -3.39
N TRP A 244 -4.53 -13.49 -4.22
CA TRP A 244 -5.61 -13.04 -5.07
C TRP A 244 -5.09 -12.24 -6.27
N GLY A 245 -5.66 -12.47 -7.45
CA GLY A 245 -5.22 -11.85 -8.70
C GLY A 245 -4.41 -12.79 -9.60
N PRO A 246 -3.86 -12.30 -10.72
CA PRO A 246 -3.98 -10.91 -11.16
C PRO A 246 -5.40 -10.56 -11.60
N GLY A 247 -5.74 -9.28 -11.49
CA GLY A 247 -7.07 -8.79 -11.83
C GLY A 247 -7.15 -7.27 -11.89
N ARG A 248 -8.38 -6.76 -11.99
CA ARG A 248 -8.65 -5.32 -11.96
C ARG A 248 -9.82 -5.02 -11.03
N HIS A 249 -9.64 -4.05 -10.13
CA HIS A 249 -10.68 -3.59 -9.21
C HIS A 249 -11.77 -2.79 -9.91
N LYS A 250 -12.97 -2.74 -9.31
CA LYS A 250 -14.06 -1.84 -9.73
C LYS A 250 -13.93 -0.46 -9.08
N PHE A 251 -13.59 -0.42 -7.79
CA PHE A 251 -13.30 0.82 -7.09
C PHE A 251 -11.81 1.11 -7.17
N GLY A 252 -11.47 2.33 -7.59
CA GLY A 252 -10.10 2.72 -7.86
C GLY A 252 -9.55 2.22 -9.20
N SER A 253 -10.26 1.33 -9.89
CA SER A 253 -9.89 0.77 -11.22
C SER A 253 -8.49 0.19 -11.33
N ASN A 254 -7.73 0.12 -10.23
CA ASN A 254 -6.35 -0.35 -10.27
C ASN A 254 -6.26 -1.85 -10.61
N TRP A 255 -5.22 -2.19 -11.38
CA TRP A 255 -4.76 -3.56 -11.51
C TRP A 255 -4.19 -4.01 -10.18
N PHE A 256 -4.34 -5.30 -9.84
CA PHE A 256 -3.88 -5.85 -8.58
C PHE A 256 -3.33 -7.27 -8.71
N TRP A 257 -2.37 -7.60 -7.85
CA TRP A 257 -1.92 -8.97 -7.60
C TRP A 257 -1.37 -9.10 -6.19
N TYR A 258 -2.07 -9.87 -5.35
CA TYR A 258 -1.75 -10.07 -3.93
C TYR A 258 -0.92 -11.32 -3.72
N PHE A 259 0.05 -11.22 -2.84
CA PHE A 259 0.90 -12.33 -2.41
C PHE A 259 0.81 -12.49 -0.90
N LYS A 260 0.79 -13.77 -0.43
CA LYS A 260 0.96 -14.08 0.99
C LYS A 260 2.36 -13.71 1.41
N SER A 261 2.48 -13.07 2.57
CA SER A 261 3.77 -12.61 3.07
C SER A 261 4.06 -13.09 4.49
N PRO A 262 5.33 -13.13 4.90
CA PRO A 262 5.70 -13.42 6.28
C PRO A 262 5.46 -12.26 7.25
N LEU A 263 4.83 -11.14 6.81
CA LEU A 263 4.45 -9.99 7.62
C LEU A 263 3.10 -10.18 8.35
N ALA A 264 2.51 -11.36 8.28
CA ALA A 264 1.15 -11.68 8.77
C ALA A 264 0.05 -10.79 8.14
N CYS A 265 0.28 -10.32 6.94
CA CYS A 265 -0.69 -9.65 6.07
C CYS A 265 -0.36 -9.94 4.60
N ASN A 266 -1.26 -9.61 3.68
CA ASN A 266 -0.95 -9.71 2.26
C ASN A 266 -0.12 -8.50 1.79
N VAL A 267 0.63 -8.66 0.69
CA VAL A 267 1.32 -7.57 0.00
C VAL A 267 0.85 -7.55 -1.45
N GLU A 268 0.44 -6.37 -1.91
CA GLU A 268 -0.18 -6.15 -3.21
C GLU A 268 0.75 -5.36 -4.13
N PHE A 269 0.93 -5.84 -5.35
CA PHE A 269 1.29 -4.98 -6.48
C PHE A 269 0.03 -4.33 -7.01
N ASP A 270 0.03 -3.01 -7.18
CA ASP A 270 -1.03 -2.29 -7.85
C ASP A 270 -0.53 -1.36 -8.96
N ALA A 271 -1.40 -0.99 -9.90
CA ALA A 271 -1.08 -0.08 -10.99
C ALA A 271 -2.34 0.55 -11.58
N ASP A 272 -2.19 1.73 -12.18
CA ASP A 272 -3.26 2.40 -12.95
C ASP A 272 -4.51 2.68 -12.09
N MET A 273 -4.28 3.25 -10.88
CA MET A 273 -5.36 3.66 -9.98
C MET A 273 -6.02 4.94 -10.48
N ASP A 274 -7.35 5.02 -10.33
CA ASP A 274 -8.13 6.24 -10.61
C ASP A 274 -7.62 7.39 -9.75
N THR A 275 -7.64 8.60 -10.29
CA THR A 275 -7.34 9.82 -9.55
C THR A 275 -8.56 10.71 -9.43
N HIS A 276 -8.72 11.33 -8.27
CA HIS A 276 -9.88 12.17 -7.91
C HIS A 276 -9.44 13.49 -7.31
N ASP A 277 -10.25 14.50 -7.50
CA ASP A 277 -10.21 15.76 -6.80
C ASP A 277 -11.38 15.92 -5.81
N ASP A 278 -11.57 17.09 -5.24
CA ASP A 278 -12.62 17.33 -4.25
C ASP A 278 -14.03 17.46 -4.88
N SER A 279 -14.17 17.41 -6.20
CA SER A 279 -15.46 17.38 -6.91
C SER A 279 -16.02 15.97 -7.06
N TRP A 280 -15.24 14.93 -6.73
CA TRP A 280 -15.68 13.56 -6.81
C TRP A 280 -16.84 13.26 -5.84
N ALA A 281 -17.91 12.66 -6.37
CA ALA A 281 -19.04 12.18 -5.56
C ALA A 281 -18.83 10.70 -5.20
N PRO A 282 -18.74 10.35 -3.91
CA PRO A 282 -18.54 8.97 -3.49
C PRO A 282 -19.63 8.03 -4.01
N ARG A 283 -19.20 6.85 -4.46
CA ARG A 283 -20.09 5.76 -4.88
C ARG A 283 -20.20 4.73 -3.77
N GLU A 284 -21.27 3.97 -3.78
CA GLU A 284 -21.47 2.82 -2.92
C GLU A 284 -21.89 1.59 -3.74
N ALA A 285 -21.32 0.43 -3.44
CA ALA A 285 -21.77 -0.85 -3.98
C ALA A 285 -21.98 -1.85 -2.84
N PRO A 286 -23.00 -2.71 -2.95
CA PRO A 286 -23.20 -3.76 -1.96
C PRO A 286 -22.03 -4.75 -1.95
N MET A 287 -21.77 -5.33 -0.77
CA MET A 287 -20.78 -6.40 -0.64
C MET A 287 -21.17 -7.60 -1.52
N GLY A 288 -20.21 -8.09 -2.29
CA GLY A 288 -20.39 -9.29 -3.11
C GLY A 288 -19.12 -9.61 -3.89
N PRO A 289 -18.98 -10.85 -4.41
CA PRO A 289 -17.80 -11.25 -5.18
C PRO A 289 -17.49 -10.33 -6.37
N GLU A 290 -18.53 -9.72 -6.94
CA GLU A 290 -18.42 -8.82 -8.08
C GLU A 290 -18.18 -7.36 -7.71
N ALA A 291 -18.30 -7.00 -6.44
CA ALA A 291 -18.18 -5.60 -6.01
C ALA A 291 -16.72 -5.13 -5.97
N SER A 292 -15.79 -6.02 -5.63
CA SER A 292 -14.37 -5.71 -5.48
C SER A 292 -13.55 -5.85 -6.76
N GLN A 293 -14.06 -6.57 -7.78
CA GLN A 293 -13.30 -6.84 -9.02
C GLN A 293 -14.14 -6.66 -10.28
N ALA A 294 -13.53 -6.07 -11.31
CA ALA A 294 -14.08 -6.02 -12.67
C ALA A 294 -13.84 -7.35 -13.38
N PHE A 295 -12.65 -7.93 -13.21
CA PHE A 295 -12.28 -9.26 -13.70
C PHE A 295 -11.10 -9.82 -12.93
N LEU A 296 -10.93 -11.16 -13.02
CA LEU A 296 -9.74 -11.91 -12.61
C LEU A 296 -9.15 -12.63 -13.81
N MET A 297 -7.83 -12.79 -13.81
CA MET A 297 -7.10 -13.60 -14.76
C MET A 297 -6.51 -14.81 -14.05
N GLN A 298 -6.26 -15.88 -14.80
CA GLN A 298 -5.59 -17.08 -14.29
C GLN A 298 -4.15 -17.09 -14.78
N TRP A 299 -3.20 -17.09 -13.84
CA TRP A 299 -1.80 -17.32 -14.18
C TRP A 299 -1.59 -18.78 -14.60
N ARG A 300 -0.83 -19.01 -15.69
CA ARG A 300 -0.46 -20.34 -16.17
C ARG A 300 1.02 -20.38 -16.51
N ALA A 301 1.60 -21.56 -16.41
CA ALA A 301 2.96 -21.78 -16.88
C ALA A 301 3.09 -21.42 -18.37
N LYS A 302 4.27 -20.94 -18.76
CA LYS A 302 4.54 -20.52 -20.14
C LYS A 302 4.29 -21.68 -21.10
N TRP A 303 3.63 -21.38 -22.21
CA TRP A 303 3.50 -22.33 -23.31
C TRP A 303 4.85 -22.52 -23.99
N ALA A 304 5.18 -23.78 -24.35
CA ALA A 304 6.33 -24.12 -25.17
C ALA A 304 5.89 -24.88 -26.45
N PRO A 305 6.43 -24.55 -27.64
CA PRO A 305 6.17 -25.33 -28.83
C PRO A 305 6.55 -26.78 -28.63
N GLY A 306 5.68 -27.73 -29.06
CA GLY A 306 5.92 -29.19 -28.93
C GLY A 306 5.34 -29.83 -27.68
N GLY A 307 4.90 -29.05 -26.69
CA GLY A 307 4.09 -29.52 -25.56
C GLY A 307 2.65 -29.04 -25.77
N GLY A 308 1.73 -29.90 -26.21
CA GLY A 308 0.31 -29.57 -26.18
C GLY A 308 -0.12 -29.20 -24.76
N PRO A 309 -1.22 -28.41 -24.59
CA PRO A 309 -1.76 -28.15 -23.26
C PRO A 309 -2.02 -29.48 -22.56
N LYS A 310 -1.34 -29.71 -21.46
CA LYS A 310 -1.70 -30.80 -20.55
C LYS A 310 -2.99 -30.36 -19.88
N GLY A 311 -4.07 -31.08 -20.18
CA GLY A 311 -5.39 -30.88 -19.60
C GLY A 311 -5.42 -31.03 -18.10
#